data_67118637d4bb5845265339f1289c6749
#
_entry.id   67118637d4bb5845265339f1289c6749
#
_cell.length_a   1.000
_cell.length_b   1.000
_cell.length_c   1.000
_cell.angle_alpha   90.00
_cell.angle_beta   90.00
_cell.angle_gamma   90.00
#
_symmetry.space_group_name_H-M   'P 1'
#
loop_
_entity.id
_entity.type
_entity.pdbx_description
1 polymer ?
#
loop_
_entity_poly.entity_id
_entity_poly.type
_entity_poly.pdbx_seq_one_letter_code
_entity_poly.pdbx_strand_id
1 'polypeptide(L)'
;MKVFKFFAAAVAVMAMVACTGNKKETAMTNREPANIMVVVDLQKDFIDGNLPATDGTRVVEPVKSVLPKFDKVYFTLDWHPWNHCSFKENGGIWPQHCVRYTVGAALPDGILDNLDINNVRFLPKGQAQDKEEYGQFENTKGNDQDLFVKGDKVVVCGIAAEYCVLETLKNLVRLSKEVGFELSVYLEGVASIETVDPLVTYMNENNIKIYK
;
A
#
# COMPACT_ATOMS: atom_id res chain seq x y z
N MET A 1 87.63 0.52 20.56
CA MET A 1 86.22 0.08 20.60
C MET A 1 85.36 1.09 19.84
N LYS A 2 84.94 0.78 18.61
CA LYS A 2 84.11 1.65 17.76
C LYS A 2 82.66 1.13 17.79
N VAL A 3 81.75 1.96 18.29
CA VAL A 3 80.32 1.65 18.32
C VAL A 3 79.70 2.16 17.03
N PHE A 4 79.17 1.26 16.22
CA PHE A 4 78.41 1.55 15.01
C PHE A 4 76.97 1.85 15.41
N LYS A 5 76.47 3.02 15.07
CA LYS A 5 75.06 3.38 15.16
C LYS A 5 74.38 3.06 13.81
N PHE A 6 73.42 2.14 13.82
CA PHE A 6 72.55 1.93 12.70
C PHE A 6 71.41 2.95 12.76
N PHE A 7 71.28 3.73 11.68
CA PHE A 7 70.09 4.52 11.42
C PHE A 7 69.11 3.66 10.65
N ALA A 8 67.97 3.37 11.25
CA ALA A 8 66.84 2.78 10.54
C ALA A 8 65.97 3.88 9.91
N ALA A 9 65.96 3.95 8.60
CA ALA A 9 65.08 4.84 7.87
C ALA A 9 63.67 4.19 7.79
N ALA A 10 62.69 4.80 8.45
CA ALA A 10 61.29 4.43 8.33
C ALA A 10 60.70 5.03 7.04
N VAL A 11 60.40 4.17 6.05
CA VAL A 11 59.64 4.56 4.86
C VAL A 11 58.17 4.55 5.22
N ALA A 12 57.55 5.73 5.32
CA ALA A 12 56.11 5.85 5.46
C ALA A 12 55.45 5.65 4.10
N VAL A 13 54.78 4.51 3.91
CA VAL A 13 53.91 4.27 2.79
C VAL A 13 52.56 4.96 3.09
N MET A 14 52.31 6.10 2.49
CA MET A 14 50.96 6.69 2.45
C MET A 14 50.06 5.87 1.53
N ALA A 15 49.21 5.04 2.11
CA ALA A 15 48.11 4.42 1.38
C ALA A 15 47.06 5.50 1.09
N MET A 16 46.94 5.92 -0.17
CA MET A 16 45.79 6.69 -0.64
C MET A 16 44.58 5.78 -0.63
N VAL A 17 43.69 5.94 0.34
CA VAL A 17 42.38 5.37 0.32
C VAL A 17 41.56 6.15 -0.72
N ALA A 18 41.45 5.61 -1.93
CA ALA A 18 40.50 6.09 -2.91
C ALA A 18 39.09 5.79 -2.36
N CYS A 19 38.36 6.83 -1.97
CA CYS A 19 36.94 6.76 -1.71
C CYS A 19 36.24 6.45 -3.04
N THR A 20 36.13 5.16 -3.39
CA THR A 20 35.18 4.72 -4.39
C THR A 20 33.81 4.90 -3.77
N GLY A 21 33.07 5.91 -4.25
CA GLY A 21 31.68 6.11 -3.89
C GLY A 21 30.91 4.84 -4.19
N ASN A 22 30.55 4.10 -3.15
CA ASN A 22 29.58 3.03 -3.24
C ASN A 22 28.27 3.66 -3.73
N LYS A 23 27.99 3.56 -5.04
CA LYS A 23 26.63 3.52 -5.49
C LYS A 23 25.99 2.38 -4.68
N LYS A 24 25.04 2.72 -3.81
CA LYS A 24 24.12 1.73 -3.27
C LYS A 24 23.48 1.04 -4.47
N GLU A 25 23.99 -0.09 -4.90
CA GLU A 25 23.21 -1.06 -5.63
C GLU A 25 22.04 -1.36 -4.70
N THR A 26 20.88 -0.91 -5.10
CA THR A 26 19.61 -1.30 -4.49
C THR A 26 19.58 -2.82 -4.68
N ALA A 27 19.80 -3.56 -3.59
CA ALA A 27 19.68 -5.00 -3.60
C ALA A 27 18.29 -5.31 -4.14
N MET A 28 18.24 -5.88 -5.35
CA MET A 28 17.00 -6.39 -5.93
C MET A 28 16.55 -7.48 -4.97
N THR A 29 15.45 -7.24 -4.27
CA THR A 29 14.82 -8.25 -3.43
C THR A 29 14.29 -9.32 -4.38
N ASN A 30 15.08 -10.37 -4.59
CA ASN A 30 14.69 -11.56 -5.37
C ASN A 30 13.71 -12.39 -4.53
N ARG A 31 12.54 -11.82 -4.18
CA ARG A 31 11.48 -12.63 -3.61
C ARG A 31 10.75 -13.37 -4.72
N GLU A 32 10.29 -14.56 -4.42
CA GLU A 32 9.40 -15.31 -5.31
C GLU A 32 8.05 -14.56 -5.48
N PRO A 33 7.39 -14.75 -6.64
CA PRO A 33 6.03 -14.26 -6.87
C PRO A 33 5.06 -14.77 -5.80
N ALA A 34 4.11 -13.93 -5.43
CA ALA A 34 3.15 -14.18 -4.35
C ALA A 34 1.71 -13.83 -4.78
N ASN A 35 0.73 -14.43 -4.12
CA ASN A 35 -0.66 -13.99 -4.16
C ASN A 35 -0.82 -12.87 -3.14
N ILE A 36 -1.22 -11.68 -3.57
CA ILE A 36 -1.31 -10.49 -2.74
C ILE A 36 -2.75 -9.97 -2.74
N MET A 37 -3.33 -9.77 -1.55
CA MET A 37 -4.59 -9.05 -1.42
C MET A 37 -4.30 -7.60 -1.03
N VAL A 38 -4.82 -6.65 -1.80
CA VAL A 38 -4.87 -5.23 -1.45
C VAL A 38 -6.27 -4.91 -0.98
N VAL A 39 -6.42 -4.68 0.31
CA VAL A 39 -7.69 -4.31 0.96
C VAL A 39 -7.72 -2.81 1.12
N VAL A 40 -8.55 -2.14 0.33
CA VAL A 40 -8.62 -0.68 0.28
C VAL A 40 -9.58 -0.18 1.35
N ASP A 41 -9.05 0.57 2.31
CA ASP A 41 -9.77 1.38 3.29
C ASP A 41 -10.96 0.67 3.97
N LEU A 42 -10.78 -0.61 4.32
CA LEU A 42 -11.79 -1.37 5.05
C LEU A 42 -11.79 -0.94 6.54
N GLN A 43 -12.20 0.30 6.80
CA GLN A 43 -12.17 0.96 8.10
C GLN A 43 -13.57 1.19 8.65
N LYS A 44 -13.69 1.30 9.98
CA LYS A 44 -14.99 1.37 10.67
C LYS A 44 -15.84 2.55 10.18
N ASP A 45 -15.25 3.71 9.90
CA ASP A 45 -16.02 4.87 9.39
C ASP A 45 -16.66 4.60 8.03
N PHE A 46 -16.06 3.78 7.18
CA PHE A 46 -16.63 3.39 5.88
C PHE A 46 -17.57 2.16 5.96
N ILE A 47 -17.51 1.40 7.03
CA ILE A 47 -18.37 0.22 7.24
C ILE A 47 -19.72 0.63 7.79
N ASP A 48 -19.74 1.31 8.94
CA ASP A 48 -20.95 1.68 9.68
C ASP A 48 -20.78 2.95 10.53
N GLY A 49 -19.68 3.70 10.34
CA GLY A 49 -19.34 4.90 11.12
C GLY A 49 -19.78 6.23 10.45
N ASN A 50 -18.86 7.21 10.37
CA ASN A 50 -19.20 8.58 9.98
C ASN A 50 -19.43 8.79 8.48
N LEU A 51 -18.90 7.91 7.60
CA LEU A 51 -19.06 7.96 6.15
C LEU A 51 -19.36 6.55 5.61
N PRO A 52 -20.49 5.95 6.00
CA PRO A 52 -20.76 4.55 5.69
C PRO A 52 -21.05 4.37 4.19
N ALA A 53 -20.42 3.35 3.62
CA ALA A 53 -20.78 2.85 2.30
C ALA A 53 -22.13 2.15 2.34
N THR A 54 -22.87 2.17 1.24
CA THR A 54 -24.04 1.31 1.05
C THR A 54 -23.60 -0.14 1.20
N ASP A 55 -24.20 -0.88 2.09
CA ASP A 55 -23.85 -2.27 2.39
C ASP A 55 -22.38 -2.47 2.86
N GLY A 56 -21.76 -1.47 3.48
CA GLY A 56 -20.38 -1.54 3.97
C GLY A 56 -20.13 -2.72 4.91
N THR A 57 -21.09 -3.07 5.76
CA THR A 57 -21.01 -4.23 6.66
C THR A 57 -20.99 -5.55 5.91
N ARG A 58 -21.64 -5.65 4.73
CA ARG A 58 -21.73 -6.88 3.91
C ARG A 58 -20.37 -7.40 3.49
N VAL A 59 -19.40 -6.53 3.25
CA VAL A 59 -18.10 -6.93 2.67
C VAL A 59 -17.11 -7.45 3.71
N VAL A 60 -17.34 -7.24 4.99
CA VAL A 60 -16.40 -7.58 6.07
C VAL A 60 -16.15 -9.09 6.14
N GLU A 61 -17.21 -9.90 6.25
CA GLU A 61 -17.06 -11.37 6.35
C GLU A 61 -16.53 -12.02 5.05
N PRO A 62 -16.96 -11.66 3.83
CA PRO A 62 -16.33 -12.14 2.61
C PRO A 62 -14.82 -11.83 2.57
N VAL A 63 -14.42 -10.60 2.87
CA VAL A 63 -12.98 -10.25 2.92
C VAL A 63 -12.26 -11.06 3.97
N LYS A 64 -12.75 -11.10 5.21
CA LYS A 64 -12.15 -11.86 6.31
C LYS A 64 -11.96 -13.34 5.95
N SER A 65 -12.92 -13.96 5.27
CA SER A 65 -12.89 -15.37 4.89
C SER A 65 -11.87 -15.71 3.80
N VAL A 66 -11.58 -14.74 2.92
CA VAL A 66 -10.68 -14.96 1.78
C VAL A 66 -9.22 -14.61 2.11
N LEU A 67 -8.97 -13.70 3.05
CA LEU A 67 -7.62 -13.21 3.40
C LEU A 67 -6.61 -14.33 3.69
N PRO A 68 -6.93 -15.42 4.43
CA PRO A 68 -5.98 -16.49 4.71
C PRO A 68 -5.48 -17.26 3.47
N LYS A 69 -6.09 -17.05 2.30
CA LYS A 69 -5.65 -17.68 1.04
C LYS A 69 -4.51 -16.93 0.36
N PHE A 70 -4.10 -15.77 0.88
CA PHE A 70 -3.09 -14.91 0.31
C PHE A 70 -1.78 -14.99 1.08
N ASP A 71 -0.68 -14.98 0.32
CA ASP A 71 0.68 -15.00 0.90
C ASP A 71 1.02 -13.65 1.57
N LYS A 72 0.43 -12.56 1.08
CA LYS A 72 0.61 -11.20 1.61
C LYS A 72 -0.71 -10.43 1.59
N VAL A 73 -0.90 -9.57 2.59
CA VAL A 73 -2.07 -8.69 2.68
C VAL A 73 -1.61 -7.25 2.91
N TYR A 74 -2.06 -6.33 2.06
CA TYR A 74 -1.79 -4.91 2.17
C TYR A 74 -3.10 -4.17 2.45
N PHE A 75 -3.22 -3.61 3.65
CA PHE A 75 -4.33 -2.73 4.00
C PHE A 75 -3.94 -1.29 3.68
N THR A 76 -4.65 -0.65 2.75
CA THR A 76 -4.59 0.81 2.65
C THR A 76 -5.49 1.43 3.70
N LEU A 77 -5.14 2.59 4.20
CA LEU A 77 -5.88 3.25 5.27
C LEU A 77 -5.97 4.74 4.98
N ASP A 78 -7.18 5.29 4.97
CA ASP A 78 -7.33 6.72 5.15
C ASP A 78 -6.87 7.08 6.56
N TRP A 79 -5.93 8.04 6.64
CA TRP A 79 -5.28 8.35 7.91
C TRP A 79 -5.16 9.86 8.10
N HIS A 80 -6.34 10.51 8.15
CA HIS A 80 -6.45 11.95 8.09
C HIS A 80 -6.07 12.64 9.39
N PRO A 81 -5.38 13.80 9.32
CA PRO A 81 -5.36 14.72 10.46
C PRO A 81 -6.78 15.25 10.72
N TRP A 82 -7.06 15.65 11.95
CA TRP A 82 -8.38 16.15 12.37
C TRP A 82 -8.89 17.35 11.54
N ASN A 83 -7.99 18.11 10.93
CA ASN A 83 -8.23 19.30 10.14
C ASN A 83 -7.95 19.08 8.63
N HIS A 84 -8.12 17.87 8.12
CA HIS A 84 -7.88 17.53 6.72
C HIS A 84 -8.80 18.32 5.78
N CYS A 85 -8.27 18.72 4.62
CA CYS A 85 -8.96 19.55 3.63
C CYS A 85 -10.21 18.91 3.03
N SER A 86 -10.34 17.59 3.06
CA SER A 86 -11.52 16.86 2.54
C SER A 86 -12.77 17.05 3.38
N PHE A 87 -12.63 17.45 4.65
CA PHE A 87 -13.74 17.57 5.57
C PHE A 87 -14.57 18.85 5.36
N LYS A 88 -15.89 18.76 5.52
CA LYS A 88 -16.80 19.88 5.34
C LYS A 88 -16.44 21.09 6.19
N GLU A 89 -15.99 20.85 7.42
CA GLU A 89 -15.55 21.87 8.36
C GLU A 89 -14.33 22.66 7.86
N ASN A 90 -13.58 22.08 6.93
CA ASN A 90 -12.35 22.65 6.35
C ASN A 90 -12.52 23.02 4.86
N GLY A 91 -13.78 23.06 4.36
CA GLY A 91 -14.10 23.45 2.99
C GLY A 91 -14.17 22.30 1.99
N GLY A 92 -14.02 21.06 2.43
CA GLY A 92 -14.19 19.86 1.62
C GLY A 92 -15.65 19.42 1.48
N ILE A 93 -15.85 18.23 0.94
CA ILE A 93 -17.18 17.67 0.63
C ILE A 93 -17.61 16.55 1.58
N TRP A 94 -16.70 15.96 2.33
CA TRP A 94 -16.95 14.80 3.16
C TRP A 94 -17.24 15.17 4.62
N PRO A 95 -18.06 14.40 5.34
CA PRO A 95 -18.07 14.48 6.79
C PRO A 95 -16.69 14.07 7.33
N GLN A 96 -16.36 14.44 8.55
CA GLN A 96 -15.14 14.01 9.18
C GLN A 96 -15.13 12.47 9.33
N HIS A 97 -14.11 11.81 8.79
CA HIS A 97 -13.95 10.35 8.78
C HIS A 97 -12.49 9.95 8.87
N CYS A 98 -12.24 8.73 9.28
CA CYS A 98 -10.91 8.11 9.35
C CYS A 98 -9.83 9.01 9.96
N VAL A 99 -10.23 9.80 10.96
CA VAL A 99 -9.26 10.63 11.69
C VAL A 99 -8.29 9.73 12.43
N ARG A 100 -7.03 9.91 12.18
CA ARG A 100 -5.95 9.08 12.74
C ARG A 100 -6.06 8.97 14.26
N TYR A 101 -5.80 7.76 14.77
CA TYR A 101 -5.88 7.40 16.19
C TYR A 101 -7.31 7.40 16.78
N THR A 102 -8.35 7.46 15.96
CA THR A 102 -9.74 7.25 16.40
C THR A 102 -10.23 5.85 16.08
N VAL A 103 -11.34 5.44 16.70
CA VAL A 103 -12.01 4.17 16.41
C VAL A 103 -12.49 4.09 14.96
N GLY A 104 -12.94 5.22 14.39
CA GLY A 104 -13.39 5.28 13.00
C GLY A 104 -12.31 4.93 11.98
N ALA A 105 -11.05 5.29 12.26
CA ALA A 105 -9.90 4.94 11.42
C ALA A 105 -9.42 3.48 11.60
N ALA A 106 -9.96 2.73 12.56
CA ALA A 106 -9.55 1.36 12.82
C ALA A 106 -10.13 0.38 11.79
N LEU A 107 -9.44 -0.73 11.58
CA LEU A 107 -9.97 -1.89 10.86
C LEU A 107 -11.10 -2.56 11.66
N PRO A 108 -11.99 -3.33 11.02
CA PRO A 108 -13.02 -4.08 11.72
C PRO A 108 -12.40 -5.16 12.64
N ASP A 109 -13.12 -5.47 13.69
CA ASP A 109 -12.66 -6.40 14.70
C ASP A 109 -12.43 -7.80 14.12
N GLY A 110 -11.35 -8.45 14.52
CA GLY A 110 -11.00 -9.80 14.11
C GLY A 110 -10.57 -9.97 12.65
N ILE A 111 -10.38 -8.90 11.88
CA ILE A 111 -9.93 -9.00 10.47
C ILE A 111 -8.51 -9.57 10.36
N LEU A 112 -7.71 -9.44 11.39
CA LEU A 112 -6.32 -9.90 11.45
C LEU A 112 -6.15 -11.26 12.12
N ASP A 113 -7.19 -11.84 12.72
CA ASP A 113 -7.10 -13.00 13.64
C ASP A 113 -6.41 -14.23 13.04
N ASN A 114 -6.54 -14.44 11.74
CA ASN A 114 -6.00 -15.64 11.07
C ASN A 114 -4.87 -15.27 10.08
N LEU A 115 -4.24 -14.11 10.23
CA LEU A 115 -3.15 -13.65 9.37
C LEU A 115 -1.81 -13.75 10.10
N ASP A 116 -0.77 -14.14 9.37
CA ASP A 116 0.61 -13.91 9.83
C ASP A 116 0.94 -12.43 9.67
N ILE A 117 1.07 -11.73 10.78
CA ILE A 117 1.34 -10.27 10.82
C ILE A 117 2.63 -9.89 10.10
N ASN A 118 3.59 -10.80 9.95
CA ASN A 118 4.82 -10.56 9.20
C ASN A 118 4.56 -10.41 7.68
N ASN A 119 3.44 -10.92 7.20
CA ASN A 119 2.99 -10.84 5.82
C ASN A 119 1.94 -9.73 5.60
N VAL A 120 1.61 -8.97 6.64
CA VAL A 120 0.66 -7.85 6.57
C VAL A 120 1.41 -6.53 6.48
N ARG A 121 0.94 -5.64 5.61
CA ARG A 121 1.40 -4.24 5.55
C ARG A 121 0.24 -3.29 5.72
N PHE A 122 0.47 -2.21 6.44
CA PHE A 122 -0.45 -1.09 6.58
C PHE A 122 0.12 0.10 5.82
N LEU A 123 -0.66 0.63 4.90
CA LEU A 123 -0.25 1.66 3.94
C LEU A 123 -1.15 2.90 4.11
N PRO A 124 -0.82 3.80 5.05
CA PRO A 124 -1.63 4.99 5.29
C PRO A 124 -1.49 6.00 4.15
N LYS A 125 -2.61 6.63 3.77
CA LYS A 125 -2.72 7.73 2.80
C LYS A 125 -3.53 8.89 3.36
N GLY A 126 -3.63 10.01 2.63
CA GLY A 126 -4.37 11.19 3.07
C GLY A 126 -3.82 11.81 4.35
N GLN A 127 -2.51 11.72 4.57
CA GLN A 127 -1.87 12.17 5.80
C GLN A 127 -1.54 13.67 5.82
N ALA A 128 -1.45 14.30 4.66
CA ALA A 128 -1.20 15.73 4.53
C ALA A 128 -2.50 16.51 4.75
N GLN A 129 -2.44 17.62 5.49
CA GLN A 129 -3.62 18.42 5.81
C GLN A 129 -4.30 19.02 4.58
N ASP A 130 -3.52 19.40 3.58
CA ASP A 130 -3.89 20.22 2.43
C ASP A 130 -3.98 19.44 1.10
N LYS A 131 -3.87 18.10 1.17
CA LYS A 131 -3.91 17.25 -0.02
C LYS A 131 -4.88 16.09 0.16
N GLU A 132 -5.86 15.99 -0.77
CA GLU A 132 -6.71 14.80 -0.89
C GLU A 132 -5.99 13.69 -1.65
N GLU A 133 -6.07 12.46 -1.15
CA GLU A 133 -5.41 11.28 -1.73
C GLU A 133 -6.38 10.08 -1.69
N TYR A 134 -7.18 9.91 -2.75
CA TYR A 134 -8.06 8.74 -2.82
C TYR A 134 -7.28 7.44 -3.06
N GLY A 135 -6.32 7.43 -3.99
CA GLY A 135 -5.63 6.22 -4.42
C GLY A 135 -4.30 5.98 -3.73
N GLN A 136 -4.10 4.78 -3.19
CA GLN A 136 -2.76 4.32 -2.80
C GLN A 136 -1.90 4.09 -4.05
N PHE A 137 -0.58 4.04 -3.89
CA PHE A 137 0.43 3.75 -4.93
C PHE A 137 0.59 4.82 -6.02
N GLU A 138 0.01 6.01 -5.90
CA GLU A 138 0.16 7.09 -6.89
C GLU A 138 1.62 7.39 -7.21
N ASN A 139 2.45 7.52 -6.18
CA ASN A 139 3.87 7.85 -6.29
C ASN A 139 4.80 6.63 -6.26
N THR A 140 4.25 5.42 -6.16
CA THR A 140 5.02 4.17 -6.18
C THR A 140 5.61 3.95 -7.57
N LYS A 141 6.89 3.60 -7.63
CA LYS A 141 7.60 3.30 -8.88
C LYS A 141 7.70 1.80 -9.09
N GLY A 142 7.77 1.36 -10.34
CA GLY A 142 7.90 -0.07 -10.68
C GLY A 142 9.16 -0.74 -10.16
N ASN A 143 10.17 0.02 -9.71
CA ASN A 143 11.36 -0.50 -9.06
C ASN A 143 11.27 -0.56 -7.53
N ASP A 144 10.12 -0.22 -6.94
CA ASP A 144 9.84 -0.45 -5.51
C ASP A 144 9.46 -1.92 -5.29
N GLN A 145 10.47 -2.79 -5.38
CA GLN A 145 10.34 -4.24 -5.33
C GLN A 145 9.90 -4.78 -3.95
N ASP A 146 9.89 -3.95 -2.93
CA ASP A 146 9.38 -4.34 -1.61
C ASP A 146 7.87 -4.59 -1.62
N LEU A 147 7.14 -3.97 -2.55
CA LEU A 147 5.70 -4.12 -2.68
C LEU A 147 5.33 -5.19 -3.72
N PHE A 148 5.76 -5.02 -4.96
CA PHE A 148 5.36 -5.88 -6.06
C PHE A 148 6.57 -6.36 -6.88
N VAL A 149 6.52 -7.63 -7.32
CA VAL A 149 7.51 -8.18 -8.26
C VAL A 149 6.80 -8.81 -9.46
N LYS A 150 7.56 -9.05 -10.51
CA LYS A 150 7.06 -9.72 -11.72
C LYS A 150 6.50 -11.11 -11.37
N GLY A 151 5.29 -11.38 -11.87
CA GLY A 151 4.62 -12.65 -11.66
C GLY A 151 3.74 -12.70 -10.40
N ASP A 152 3.70 -11.65 -9.56
CA ASP A 152 2.70 -11.57 -8.48
C ASP A 152 1.28 -11.67 -9.06
N LYS A 153 0.36 -12.19 -8.24
CA LYS A 153 -1.07 -12.12 -8.51
C LYS A 153 -1.72 -11.21 -7.47
N VAL A 154 -2.08 -10.02 -7.92
CA VAL A 154 -2.62 -8.97 -7.06
C VAL A 154 -4.14 -8.94 -7.19
N VAL A 155 -4.83 -9.04 -6.06
CA VAL A 155 -6.29 -8.97 -5.98
C VAL A 155 -6.66 -7.74 -5.15
N VAL A 156 -7.63 -6.95 -5.64
CA VAL A 156 -8.07 -5.72 -4.97
C VAL A 156 -9.51 -5.89 -4.47
N CYS A 157 -9.79 -5.39 -3.28
CA CYS A 157 -11.14 -5.24 -2.72
C CYS A 157 -11.19 -4.03 -1.79
N GLY A 158 -12.32 -3.74 -1.17
CA GLY A 158 -12.46 -2.69 -0.15
C GLY A 158 -13.52 -1.63 -0.45
N ILE A 159 -13.36 -0.41 0.09
CA ILE A 159 -14.32 0.69 0.10
C ILE A 159 -13.60 2.02 -0.22
N ALA A 160 -14.15 2.98 -0.94
CA ALA A 160 -15.38 2.90 -1.71
C ALA A 160 -15.05 2.62 -3.17
N ALA A 161 -15.91 1.84 -3.83
CA ALA A 161 -15.71 1.35 -5.20
C ALA A 161 -15.36 2.48 -6.18
N GLU A 162 -16.13 3.55 -6.19
CA GLU A 162 -16.05 4.67 -7.13
C GLU A 162 -14.96 5.70 -6.80
N TYR A 163 -14.36 5.61 -5.59
CA TYR A 163 -13.32 6.52 -5.10
C TYR A 163 -12.01 5.76 -4.83
N CYS A 164 -11.75 5.39 -3.59
CA CYS A 164 -10.47 4.85 -3.15
C CYS A 164 -10.10 3.54 -3.87
N VAL A 165 -11.06 2.63 -4.10
CA VAL A 165 -10.82 1.38 -4.81
C VAL A 165 -10.47 1.65 -6.27
N LEU A 166 -11.26 2.49 -6.96
CA LEU A 166 -11.04 2.83 -8.36
C LEU A 166 -9.68 3.53 -8.57
N GLU A 167 -9.35 4.54 -7.75
CA GLU A 167 -8.09 5.27 -7.90
C GLU A 167 -6.88 4.37 -7.54
N THR A 168 -6.99 3.54 -6.51
CA THR A 168 -5.97 2.53 -6.19
C THR A 168 -5.80 1.54 -7.35
N LEU A 169 -6.90 1.08 -7.96
CA LEU A 169 -6.87 0.18 -9.10
C LEU A 169 -6.20 0.81 -10.33
N LYS A 170 -6.47 2.09 -10.62
CA LYS A 170 -5.80 2.84 -11.69
C LYS A 170 -4.28 2.88 -11.49
N ASN A 171 -3.83 3.15 -10.28
CA ASN A 171 -2.40 3.16 -9.92
C ASN A 171 -1.79 1.75 -10.08
N LEU A 172 -2.50 0.71 -9.66
CA LEU A 172 -2.05 -0.68 -9.80
C LEU A 172 -2.02 -1.13 -11.27
N VAL A 173 -2.93 -0.66 -12.12
CA VAL A 173 -2.87 -0.92 -13.58
C VAL A 173 -1.62 -0.31 -14.20
N ARG A 174 -1.24 0.89 -13.80
CA ARG A 174 0.04 1.49 -14.23
C ARG A 174 1.21 0.63 -13.76
N LEU A 175 1.28 0.31 -12.48
CA LEU A 175 2.35 -0.50 -11.90
C LEU A 175 2.42 -1.90 -12.50
N SER A 176 1.29 -2.54 -12.81
CA SER A 176 1.27 -3.87 -13.42
C SER A 176 1.96 -3.89 -14.79
N LYS A 177 1.83 -2.82 -15.56
CA LYS A 177 2.54 -2.65 -16.85
C LYS A 177 4.04 -2.43 -16.69
N GLU A 178 4.46 -1.76 -15.61
CA GLU A 178 5.87 -1.49 -15.31
C GLU A 178 6.57 -2.71 -14.72
N VAL A 179 5.91 -3.44 -13.80
CA VAL A 179 6.49 -4.54 -13.01
C VAL A 179 6.24 -5.90 -13.64
N GLY A 180 5.05 -6.12 -14.22
CA GLY A 180 4.65 -7.39 -14.84
C GLY A 180 3.94 -8.34 -13.88
N PHE A 181 3.05 -7.83 -13.01
CA PHE A 181 2.15 -8.66 -12.19
C PHE A 181 0.75 -8.74 -12.80
N GLU A 182 0.01 -9.80 -12.44
CA GLU A 182 -1.40 -9.97 -12.82
C GLU A 182 -2.30 -9.22 -11.84
N LEU A 183 -3.43 -8.66 -12.34
CA LEU A 183 -4.36 -7.87 -11.54
C LEU A 183 -5.80 -8.36 -11.71
N SER A 184 -6.51 -8.46 -10.59
CA SER A 184 -7.94 -8.80 -10.55
C SER A 184 -8.63 -8.10 -9.38
N VAL A 185 -9.97 -8.11 -9.36
CA VAL A 185 -10.79 -7.50 -8.32
C VAL A 185 -11.71 -8.56 -7.70
N TYR A 186 -11.78 -8.61 -6.38
CA TYR A 186 -12.71 -9.44 -5.61
C TYR A 186 -13.97 -8.62 -5.31
N LEU A 187 -14.96 -8.68 -6.23
CA LEU A 187 -16.16 -7.83 -6.17
C LEU A 187 -17.05 -8.12 -4.95
N GLU A 188 -17.06 -9.35 -4.41
CA GLU A 188 -17.81 -9.67 -3.19
C GLU A 188 -17.30 -8.90 -1.97
N GLY A 189 -16.01 -8.51 -2.01
CA GLY A 189 -15.35 -7.68 -0.99
C GLY A 189 -15.36 -6.19 -1.31
N VAL A 190 -16.18 -5.70 -2.26
CA VAL A 190 -16.26 -4.28 -2.62
C VAL A 190 -17.62 -3.70 -2.22
N ALA A 191 -17.60 -2.53 -1.57
CA ALA A 191 -18.79 -1.70 -1.32
C ALA A 191 -18.58 -0.29 -1.89
N SER A 192 -19.68 0.40 -2.19
CA SER A 192 -19.73 1.75 -2.76
C SER A 192 -20.48 2.72 -1.85
N ILE A 193 -20.18 4.00 -1.93
CA ILE A 193 -21.00 5.05 -1.31
C ILE A 193 -22.27 5.25 -2.14
N GLU A 194 -22.14 5.40 -3.45
CA GLU A 194 -23.25 5.60 -4.38
C GLU A 194 -23.44 4.41 -5.31
N THR A 195 -22.42 4.05 -6.11
CA THR A 195 -22.52 2.99 -7.12
C THR A 195 -21.17 2.33 -7.42
N VAL A 196 -21.22 1.04 -7.74
CA VAL A 196 -20.05 0.27 -8.19
C VAL A 196 -19.75 0.48 -9.69
N ASP A 197 -20.64 1.09 -10.45
CA ASP A 197 -20.57 1.18 -11.92
C ASP A 197 -19.28 1.79 -12.47
N PRO A 198 -18.70 2.87 -11.90
CA PRO A 198 -17.44 3.42 -12.39
C PRO A 198 -16.28 2.42 -12.28
N LEU A 199 -16.23 1.63 -11.21
CA LEU A 199 -15.22 0.58 -11.01
C LEU A 199 -15.40 -0.54 -12.06
N VAL A 200 -16.63 -1.05 -12.23
CA VAL A 200 -16.93 -2.13 -13.19
C VAL A 200 -16.66 -1.68 -14.63
N THR A 201 -17.02 -0.46 -14.98
CA THR A 201 -16.71 0.13 -16.29
C THR A 201 -15.20 0.16 -16.54
N TYR A 202 -14.43 0.67 -15.58
CA TYR A 202 -12.98 0.72 -15.68
C TYR A 202 -12.34 -0.66 -15.79
N MET A 203 -12.85 -1.65 -15.02
CA MET A 203 -12.40 -3.04 -15.12
C MET A 203 -12.60 -3.60 -16.52
N ASN A 204 -13.78 -3.40 -17.11
CA ASN A 204 -14.11 -3.88 -18.46
C ASN A 204 -13.21 -3.25 -19.53
N GLU A 205 -13.01 -1.93 -19.49
CA GLU A 205 -12.16 -1.18 -20.41
C GLU A 205 -10.67 -1.62 -20.34
N ASN A 206 -10.21 -2.07 -19.17
CA ASN A 206 -8.83 -2.51 -18.94
C ASN A 206 -8.68 -4.05 -18.91
N ASN A 207 -9.71 -4.82 -19.24
CA ASN A 207 -9.72 -6.29 -19.22
C ASN A 207 -9.31 -6.88 -17.86
N ILE A 208 -9.70 -6.25 -16.75
CA ILE A 208 -9.40 -6.71 -15.40
C ILE A 208 -10.41 -7.79 -15.01
N LYS A 209 -9.90 -8.94 -14.58
CA LYS A 209 -10.72 -10.11 -14.24
C LYS A 209 -11.36 -9.96 -12.85
N ILE A 210 -12.50 -10.63 -12.68
CA ILE A 210 -13.08 -10.84 -11.34
C ILE A 210 -12.36 -12.05 -10.72
N TYR A 211 -11.84 -11.85 -9.51
CA TYR A 211 -11.35 -12.95 -8.65
C TYR A 211 -12.55 -13.73 -8.08
N LYS A 212 -12.46 -15.07 -8.10
CA LYS A 212 -13.51 -15.99 -7.61
C LYS A 212 -12.99 -16.88 -6.51
#